data_55a38192fd6a9ac8c4353dca1f76e3bb
#
_entry.id   55a38192fd6a9ac8c4353dca1f76e3bb
#
_cell.length_a   1.000
_cell.length_b   1.000
_cell.length_c   1.000
_cell.angle_alpha   90.00
_cell.angle_beta   90.00
_cell.angle_gamma   90.00
#
_symmetry.space_group_name_H-M   'P 1'
#
loop_
_entity.id
_entity.type
_entity.pdbx_description
1 polymer ?
#
loop_
_entity_poly.entity_id
_entity_poly.type
_entity_poly.pdbx_seq_one_letter_code
_entity_poly.pdbx_strand_id
1 'polypeptide(L)'
;MKDEHNQEHDHLSQKEPEFCEKACKEQQYEEKQEASEKEGEIKEDFELKYKEMHEKYLRVHADFENVKKRLERDKSMALEYAYEKIALDLLPVIDALLGAHKSAVEVDKESALTKGLELTMEKLHEVLARHGIEGIECLEEFDPNFHNAIMQVKSEEKENGKIVQVLQQGYKYKGRVLRPAMVSIAKND
;
A
#
# COMPACT_ATOMS: atom_id res chain seq x y z
N MET A 1 -56.02 -48.08 94.34
CA MET A 1 -56.35 -48.04 92.89
C MET A 1 -55.62 -46.87 92.30
N LYS A 2 -54.48 -47.12 91.85
CA LYS A 2 -53.46 -46.18 91.29
C LYS A 2 -52.83 -46.88 90.10
N ASP A 3 -52.37 -46.06 89.18
CA ASP A 3 -51.35 -46.37 88.14
C ASP A 3 -51.88 -46.98 86.85
N GLU A 4 -52.41 -46.11 86.03
CA GLU A 4 -52.38 -46.26 84.56
C GLU A 4 -52.45 -44.87 83.91
N HIS A 5 -51.36 -44.10 83.92
CA HIS A 5 -51.27 -42.85 83.13
C HIS A 5 -49.84 -42.36 83.04
N ASN A 6 -48.92 -43.14 82.44
CA ASN A 6 -47.56 -42.63 82.20
C ASN A 6 -46.79 -43.42 81.12
N GLN A 7 -47.38 -43.71 79.96
CA GLN A 7 -46.65 -44.34 78.84
C GLN A 7 -46.89 -43.73 77.49
N GLU A 8 -47.65 -42.63 77.34
CA GLU A 8 -47.86 -42.01 76.01
C GLU A 8 -47.02 -40.75 75.73
N HIS A 9 -46.22 -40.25 76.66
CA HIS A 9 -45.47 -39.04 76.50
C HIS A 9 -44.03 -39.22 75.95
N ASP A 10 -43.50 -40.42 75.86
CA ASP A 10 -42.08 -40.65 75.44
C ASP A 10 -41.88 -40.94 73.96
N HIS A 11 -42.96 -41.14 73.21
CA HIS A 11 -42.82 -41.43 71.73
C HIS A 11 -42.84 -40.22 70.81
N LEU A 12 -43.19 -39.02 71.30
CA LEU A 12 -43.24 -37.76 70.48
C LEU A 12 -41.93 -36.98 70.51
N SER A 13 -41.05 -37.22 71.49
CA SER A 13 -39.80 -36.47 71.65
C SER A 13 -38.60 -36.96 70.80
N GLN A 14 -38.72 -38.12 70.15
CA GLN A 14 -37.58 -38.71 69.39
C GLN A 14 -37.69 -38.51 67.85
N LYS A 15 -38.76 -37.94 67.31
CA LYS A 15 -38.92 -37.72 65.86
C LYS A 15 -38.54 -36.33 65.40
N GLU A 16 -38.44 -35.32 66.25
CA GLU A 16 -38.10 -33.94 65.85
C GLU A 16 -36.62 -33.73 65.44
N PRO A 17 -35.58 -34.35 66.01
CA PRO A 17 -34.20 -34.11 65.61
C PRO A 17 -33.86 -34.70 64.24
N GLU A 18 -34.45 -35.82 63.81
CA GLU A 18 -34.15 -36.42 62.51
C GLU A 18 -34.77 -35.62 61.33
N PHE A 19 -35.90 -34.92 61.49
CA PHE A 19 -36.53 -34.11 60.49
C PHE A 19 -35.78 -32.82 60.29
N CYS A 20 -35.25 -32.18 61.30
CA CYS A 20 -34.44 -30.98 61.27
C CYS A 20 -33.08 -31.23 60.60
N GLU A 21 -32.47 -32.40 60.85
CA GLU A 21 -31.19 -32.76 60.24
C GLU A 21 -31.28 -33.08 58.73
N LYS A 22 -32.39 -33.68 58.30
CA LYS A 22 -32.68 -33.89 56.84
C LYS A 22 -32.95 -32.60 56.11
N ALA A 23 -33.76 -31.71 56.66
CA ALA A 23 -34.06 -30.42 56.07
C ALA A 23 -32.78 -29.55 55.93
N CYS A 24 -31.88 -29.59 56.93
CA CYS A 24 -30.61 -28.86 56.89
C CYS A 24 -29.62 -29.44 55.86
N LYS A 25 -29.64 -30.75 55.64
CA LYS A 25 -28.84 -31.41 54.61
C LYS A 25 -29.37 -31.14 53.20
N GLU A 26 -30.67 -31.14 53.02
CA GLU A 26 -31.30 -30.79 51.72
C GLU A 26 -31.00 -29.34 51.33
N GLN A 27 -31.10 -28.38 52.24
CA GLN A 27 -30.72 -26.98 51.99
C GLN A 27 -29.25 -26.83 51.64
N GLN A 28 -28.33 -27.56 52.28
CA GLN A 28 -26.90 -27.53 51.92
C GLN A 28 -26.60 -28.19 50.58
N TYR A 29 -27.39 -29.14 50.13
CA TYR A 29 -27.28 -29.73 48.79
C TYR A 29 -27.78 -28.77 47.70
N GLU A 30 -28.91 -28.09 47.96
CA GLU A 30 -29.45 -27.07 47.01
C GLU A 30 -28.50 -25.90 46.87
N GLU A 31 -27.97 -25.33 47.95
CA GLU A 31 -26.98 -24.24 47.90
C GLU A 31 -25.68 -24.63 47.14
N LYS A 32 -25.22 -25.88 47.30
CA LYS A 32 -24.07 -26.39 46.56
C LYS A 32 -24.34 -26.60 45.06
N GLN A 33 -25.54 -27.00 44.69
CA GLN A 33 -25.94 -27.14 43.30
C GLN A 33 -26.07 -25.78 42.63
N GLU A 34 -26.74 -24.82 43.27
CA GLU A 34 -26.84 -23.43 42.73
C GLU A 34 -25.47 -22.74 42.60
N ALA A 35 -24.57 -22.97 43.54
CA ALA A 35 -23.20 -22.45 43.49
C ALA A 35 -22.42 -23.08 42.32
N SER A 36 -22.58 -24.38 42.09
CA SER A 36 -21.94 -25.10 40.98
C SER A 36 -22.49 -24.69 39.61
N GLU A 37 -23.80 -24.47 39.50
CA GLU A 37 -24.44 -23.98 38.27
C GLU A 37 -24.00 -22.56 37.95
N LYS A 38 -23.97 -21.66 38.95
CA LYS A 38 -23.46 -20.28 38.76
C LYS A 38 -21.99 -20.23 38.39
N GLU A 39 -21.15 -21.10 38.92
CA GLU A 39 -19.74 -21.24 38.53
C GLU A 39 -19.61 -21.74 37.05
N GLY A 40 -20.49 -22.64 36.63
CA GLY A 40 -20.56 -23.13 35.26
C GLY A 40 -20.92 -22.01 34.26
N GLU A 41 -22.02 -21.28 34.55
CA GLU A 41 -22.45 -20.15 33.73
C GLU A 41 -21.38 -19.04 33.63
N ILE A 42 -20.70 -18.74 34.73
CA ILE A 42 -19.62 -17.74 34.73
C ILE A 42 -18.44 -18.21 33.87
N LYS A 43 -18.08 -19.50 33.92
CA LYS A 43 -16.98 -20.05 33.10
C LYS A 43 -17.33 -20.02 31.62
N GLU A 44 -18.55 -20.37 31.24
CA GLU A 44 -19.02 -20.30 29.85
C GLU A 44 -19.02 -18.87 29.31
N ASP A 45 -19.47 -17.89 30.09
CA ASP A 45 -19.44 -16.47 29.72
C ASP A 45 -18.00 -15.95 29.53
N PHE A 46 -17.07 -16.36 30.39
CA PHE A 46 -15.66 -16.03 30.24
C PHE A 46 -15.04 -16.69 29.00
N GLU A 47 -15.35 -17.93 28.71
CA GLU A 47 -14.87 -18.61 27.51
C GLU A 47 -15.40 -17.98 26.23
N LEU A 48 -16.67 -17.58 26.21
CA LEU A 48 -17.25 -16.86 25.08
C LEU A 48 -16.56 -15.51 24.86
N LYS A 49 -16.41 -14.71 25.91
CA LYS A 49 -15.70 -13.44 25.86
C LYS A 49 -14.24 -13.61 25.42
N TYR A 50 -13.57 -14.65 25.91
CA TYR A 50 -12.20 -14.94 25.48
C TYR A 50 -12.14 -15.27 23.98
N LYS A 51 -13.05 -16.09 23.47
CA LYS A 51 -13.12 -16.42 22.03
C LYS A 51 -13.37 -15.19 21.19
N GLU A 52 -14.33 -14.34 21.58
CA GLU A 52 -14.59 -13.08 20.88
C GLU A 52 -13.39 -12.13 20.87
N MET A 53 -12.71 -12.00 22.00
CA MET A 53 -11.50 -11.18 22.11
C MET A 53 -10.37 -11.75 21.24
N HIS A 54 -10.22 -13.07 21.25
CA HIS A 54 -9.21 -13.75 20.44
C HIS A 54 -9.47 -13.58 18.93
N GLU A 55 -10.72 -13.72 18.50
CA GLU A 55 -11.10 -13.45 17.11
C GLU A 55 -10.83 -11.98 16.70
N LYS A 56 -11.20 -11.04 17.57
CA LYS A 56 -10.91 -9.62 17.35
C LYS A 56 -9.40 -9.37 17.27
N TYR A 57 -8.63 -9.98 18.16
CA TYR A 57 -7.16 -9.89 18.12
C TYR A 57 -6.58 -10.42 16.82
N LEU A 58 -7.01 -11.61 16.38
CA LEU A 58 -6.54 -12.19 15.11
C LEU A 58 -6.88 -11.31 13.91
N ARG A 59 -8.08 -10.73 13.88
CA ARG A 59 -8.48 -9.81 12.83
C ARG A 59 -7.62 -8.56 12.81
N VAL A 60 -7.45 -7.90 13.96
CA VAL A 60 -6.60 -6.71 14.09
C VAL A 60 -5.15 -7.02 13.71
N HIS A 61 -4.65 -8.17 14.10
CA HIS A 61 -3.29 -8.60 13.74
C HIS A 61 -3.14 -8.79 12.23
N ALA A 62 -4.12 -9.44 11.58
CA ALA A 62 -4.13 -9.61 10.13
C ALA A 62 -4.22 -8.26 9.39
N ASP A 63 -5.07 -7.36 9.87
CA ASP A 63 -5.19 -6.00 9.32
C ASP A 63 -3.88 -5.22 9.48
N PHE A 64 -3.23 -5.32 10.64
CA PHE A 64 -1.93 -4.69 10.88
C PHE A 64 -0.85 -5.20 9.93
N GLU A 65 -0.76 -6.53 9.71
CA GLU A 65 0.19 -7.10 8.75
C GLU A 65 -0.08 -6.62 7.31
N ASN A 66 -1.34 -6.54 6.92
CA ASN A 66 -1.73 -6.05 5.59
C ASN A 66 -1.34 -4.57 5.41
N VAL A 67 -1.62 -3.73 6.43
CA VAL A 67 -1.23 -2.31 6.41
C VAL A 67 0.30 -2.17 6.38
N LYS A 68 1.03 -2.96 7.17
CA LYS A 68 2.49 -2.97 7.18
C LYS A 68 3.06 -3.29 5.80
N LYS A 69 2.59 -4.37 5.17
CA LYS A 69 3.02 -4.76 3.81
C LYS A 69 2.72 -3.67 2.78
N ARG A 70 1.57 -2.99 2.90
CA ARG A 70 1.22 -1.87 2.02
C ARG A 70 2.17 -0.70 2.22
N LEU A 71 2.42 -0.29 3.47
CA LEU A 71 3.34 0.81 3.78
C LEU A 71 4.78 0.54 3.32
N GLU A 72 5.25 -0.71 3.41
CA GLU A 72 6.57 -1.10 2.92
C GLU A 72 6.66 -0.95 1.38
N ARG A 73 5.61 -1.33 0.65
CA ARG A 73 5.53 -1.12 -0.81
C ARG A 73 5.47 0.37 -1.17
N ASP A 74 4.61 1.12 -0.49
CA ASP A 74 4.46 2.56 -0.73
C ASP A 74 5.77 3.31 -0.45
N LYS A 75 6.47 2.94 0.64
CA LYS A 75 7.79 3.47 0.97
C LYS A 75 8.81 3.13 -0.13
N SER A 76 8.84 1.89 -0.61
CA SER A 76 9.74 1.46 -1.68
C SER A 76 9.48 2.25 -2.96
N MET A 77 8.23 2.39 -3.38
CA MET A 77 7.85 3.20 -4.54
C MET A 77 8.20 4.68 -4.35
N ALA A 78 7.94 5.25 -3.18
CA ALA A 78 8.28 6.65 -2.90
C ALA A 78 9.79 6.90 -2.99
N LEU A 79 10.62 5.99 -2.49
CA LEU A 79 12.08 6.07 -2.59
C LEU A 79 12.57 5.86 -4.04
N GLU A 80 11.93 4.95 -4.76
CA GLU A 80 12.28 4.66 -6.15
C GLU A 80 12.04 5.86 -7.07
N TYR A 81 10.94 6.58 -6.86
CA TYR A 81 10.55 7.74 -7.68
C TYR A 81 10.81 9.08 -7.00
N ALA A 82 11.61 9.12 -5.93
CA ALA A 82 11.89 10.35 -5.18
C ALA A 82 12.46 11.48 -6.05
N TYR A 83 13.22 11.13 -7.09
CA TYR A 83 13.85 12.10 -7.98
C TYR A 83 13.00 12.46 -9.20
N GLU A 84 11.81 11.89 -9.38
CA GLU A 84 10.94 12.15 -10.54
C GLU A 84 10.62 13.63 -10.68
N LYS A 85 10.25 14.29 -9.58
CA LYS A 85 9.92 15.71 -9.58
C LYS A 85 11.12 16.60 -9.92
N ILE A 86 12.28 16.29 -9.33
CA ILE A 86 13.53 17.03 -9.62
C ILE A 86 13.92 16.84 -11.08
N ALA A 87 13.76 15.62 -11.61
CA ALA A 87 14.02 15.34 -13.01
C ALA A 87 13.12 16.19 -13.92
N LEU A 88 11.80 16.26 -13.63
CA LEU A 88 10.86 17.09 -14.39
C LEU A 88 11.23 18.58 -14.38
N ASP A 89 11.63 19.11 -13.21
CA ASP A 89 12.03 20.51 -13.05
C ASP A 89 13.36 20.81 -13.77
N LEU A 90 14.19 19.79 -14.03
CA LEU A 90 15.46 19.94 -14.76
C LEU A 90 15.28 19.91 -16.28
N LEU A 91 14.22 19.30 -16.82
CA LEU A 91 14.00 19.17 -18.27
C LEU A 91 14.03 20.49 -19.03
N PRO A 92 13.42 21.60 -18.55
CA PRO A 92 13.52 22.89 -19.22
C PRO A 92 14.94 23.42 -19.37
N VAL A 93 15.81 23.12 -18.37
CA VAL A 93 17.23 23.54 -18.43
C VAL A 93 17.97 22.73 -19.49
N ILE A 94 17.68 21.44 -19.60
CA ILE A 94 18.23 20.58 -20.64
C ILE A 94 17.78 21.06 -22.01
N ASP A 95 16.50 21.41 -22.18
CA ASP A 95 15.98 21.96 -23.45
C ASP A 95 16.66 23.28 -23.85
N ALA A 96 16.91 24.17 -22.88
CA ALA A 96 17.63 25.40 -23.12
C ALA A 96 19.09 25.16 -23.58
N LEU A 97 19.77 24.19 -22.97
CA LEU A 97 21.12 23.78 -23.37
C LEU A 97 21.13 23.17 -24.78
N LEU A 98 20.14 22.32 -25.10
CA LEU A 98 19.96 21.77 -26.44
C LEU A 98 19.72 22.87 -27.49
N GLY A 99 18.89 23.86 -27.15
CA GLY A 99 18.64 25.03 -27.99
C GLY A 99 19.89 25.87 -28.23
N ALA A 100 20.65 26.13 -27.15
CA ALA A 100 21.91 26.88 -27.26
C ALA A 100 22.95 26.12 -28.11
N HIS A 101 23.04 24.80 -27.95
CA HIS A 101 23.92 23.97 -28.78
C HIS A 101 23.53 24.04 -30.28
N LYS A 102 22.24 23.89 -30.61
CA LYS A 102 21.75 24.02 -32.00
C LYS A 102 22.13 25.37 -32.60
N SER A 103 21.85 26.46 -31.87
CA SER A 103 22.21 27.81 -32.33
C SER A 103 23.71 28.02 -32.48
N ALA A 104 24.53 27.45 -31.58
CA ALA A 104 25.99 27.55 -31.70
C ALA A 104 26.52 26.78 -32.94
N VAL A 105 25.97 25.61 -33.23
CA VAL A 105 26.32 24.81 -34.42
C VAL A 105 25.95 25.55 -35.73
N GLU A 106 24.85 26.29 -35.76
CA GLU A 106 24.42 27.10 -36.93
C GLU A 106 25.36 28.27 -37.19
N VAL A 107 25.99 28.85 -36.13
CA VAL A 107 26.91 29.98 -36.30
C VAL A 107 28.31 29.50 -36.66
N ASP A 108 28.88 28.60 -35.87
CA ASP A 108 30.22 28.04 -36.15
C ASP A 108 30.38 26.68 -35.47
N LYS A 109 30.37 25.64 -36.29
CA LYS A 109 30.48 24.25 -35.83
C LYS A 109 31.84 23.91 -35.19
N GLU A 110 32.91 24.58 -35.63
CA GLU A 110 34.27 24.31 -35.17
C GLU A 110 34.70 25.19 -34.01
N SER A 111 33.86 26.11 -33.56
CA SER A 111 34.13 26.99 -32.43
C SER A 111 34.46 26.23 -31.15
N ALA A 112 35.42 26.74 -30.37
CA ALA A 112 35.74 26.23 -29.07
C ALA A 112 34.51 26.23 -28.11
N LEU A 113 33.61 27.19 -28.28
CA LEU A 113 32.36 27.28 -27.52
C LEU A 113 31.42 26.11 -27.88
N THR A 114 31.26 25.80 -29.16
CA THR A 114 30.40 24.69 -29.62
C THR A 114 30.93 23.35 -29.08
N LYS A 115 32.22 23.10 -29.18
CA LYS A 115 32.87 21.90 -28.66
C LYS A 115 32.76 21.80 -27.11
N GLY A 116 32.90 22.92 -26.40
CA GLY A 116 32.70 22.96 -24.95
C GLY A 116 31.27 22.65 -24.53
N LEU A 117 30.29 23.16 -25.32
CA LEU A 117 28.88 22.90 -25.04
C LEU A 117 28.51 21.44 -25.31
N GLU A 118 29.05 20.85 -26.39
CA GLU A 118 28.87 19.44 -26.73
C GLU A 118 29.38 18.52 -25.61
N LEU A 119 30.62 18.76 -25.12
CA LEU A 119 31.18 18.02 -23.97
C LEU A 119 30.35 18.17 -22.69
N THR A 120 29.80 19.36 -22.45
CA THR A 120 28.93 19.62 -21.29
C THR A 120 27.64 18.81 -21.38
N MET A 121 27.03 18.75 -22.57
CA MET A 121 25.83 17.97 -22.83
C MET A 121 26.09 16.46 -22.70
N GLU A 122 27.21 15.97 -23.24
CA GLU A 122 27.62 14.57 -23.11
C GLU A 122 27.74 14.18 -21.61
N LYS A 123 28.43 15.01 -20.82
CA LYS A 123 28.56 14.80 -19.38
C LYS A 123 27.22 14.86 -18.66
N LEU A 124 26.35 15.76 -19.06
CA LEU A 124 25.00 15.85 -18.47
C LEU A 124 24.19 14.58 -18.76
N HIS A 125 24.21 14.09 -20.00
CA HIS A 125 23.53 12.83 -20.36
C HIS A 125 24.09 11.63 -19.60
N GLU A 126 25.42 11.55 -19.42
CA GLU A 126 26.06 10.51 -18.61
C GLU A 126 25.58 10.54 -17.16
N VAL A 127 25.47 11.72 -16.54
CA VAL A 127 24.95 11.89 -15.18
C VAL A 127 23.48 11.50 -15.09
N LEU A 128 22.66 11.94 -16.03
CA LEU A 128 21.23 11.60 -16.09
C LEU A 128 21.01 10.10 -16.22
N ALA A 129 21.76 9.44 -17.12
CA ALA A 129 21.69 7.99 -17.30
C ALA A 129 22.07 7.24 -16.03
N ARG A 130 23.10 7.70 -15.30
CA ARG A 130 23.52 7.12 -14.00
C ARG A 130 22.41 7.20 -12.94
N HIS A 131 21.56 8.21 -13.01
CA HIS A 131 20.38 8.35 -12.15
C HIS A 131 19.12 7.68 -12.70
N GLY A 132 19.21 6.99 -13.84
CA GLY A 132 18.08 6.28 -14.46
C GLY A 132 17.14 7.18 -15.26
N ILE A 133 17.61 8.38 -15.65
CA ILE A 133 16.90 9.27 -16.57
C ILE A 133 17.49 9.05 -17.95
N GLU A 134 16.66 8.58 -18.87
CA GLU A 134 17.06 8.26 -20.23
C GLU A 134 16.26 9.06 -21.24
N GLY A 135 16.89 9.51 -22.31
CA GLY A 135 16.20 10.10 -23.44
C GLY A 135 15.35 9.06 -24.17
N ILE A 136 14.17 9.47 -24.64
CA ILE A 136 13.33 8.63 -25.49
C ILE A 136 13.92 8.67 -26.90
N GLU A 137 14.25 7.50 -27.43
CA GLU A 137 14.73 7.37 -28.80
C GLU A 137 13.57 7.61 -29.75
N CYS A 138 13.69 8.62 -30.57
CA CYS A 138 12.73 8.93 -31.61
C CYS A 138 13.26 8.41 -32.96
N LEU A 139 13.13 7.10 -33.13
CA LEU A 139 13.39 6.43 -34.38
C LEU A 139 12.28 6.78 -35.40
N GLU A 140 12.19 6.07 -36.51
CA GLU A 140 11.22 6.41 -37.57
C GLU A 140 9.76 6.12 -37.16
N GLU A 141 9.52 5.18 -36.26
CA GLU A 141 8.17 4.75 -35.88
C GLU A 141 7.58 5.62 -34.77
N PHE A 142 6.33 6.03 -34.97
CA PHE A 142 5.56 6.76 -33.96
C PHE A 142 4.92 5.78 -32.97
N ASP A 143 5.24 5.92 -31.68
CA ASP A 143 4.58 5.20 -30.58
C ASP A 143 3.81 6.20 -29.70
N PRO A 144 2.47 6.07 -29.59
CA PRO A 144 1.65 6.96 -28.77
C PRO A 144 2.00 6.97 -27.27
N ASN A 145 2.67 5.92 -26.77
CA ASN A 145 3.07 5.85 -25.37
C ASN A 145 4.26 6.75 -25.03
N PHE A 146 5.13 7.01 -26.03
CA PHE A 146 6.39 7.73 -25.86
C PHE A 146 6.43 9.05 -26.64
N HIS A 147 5.61 9.19 -27.67
CA HIS A 147 5.64 10.33 -28.58
C HIS A 147 4.31 11.08 -28.60
N ASN A 148 4.38 12.39 -28.68
CA ASN A 148 3.24 13.27 -28.85
C ASN A 148 3.37 14.01 -30.19
N ALA A 149 2.53 13.65 -31.15
CA ALA A 149 2.50 14.30 -32.46
C ALA A 149 1.77 15.64 -32.36
N ILE A 150 2.52 16.75 -32.53
CA ILE A 150 1.96 18.11 -32.44
C ILE A 150 1.64 18.65 -33.83
N MET A 151 2.43 18.29 -34.86
CA MET A 151 2.31 18.79 -36.20
C MET A 151 2.31 17.64 -37.21
N GLN A 152 1.57 17.83 -38.28
CA GLN A 152 1.62 17.00 -39.49
C GLN A 152 2.27 17.80 -40.60
N VAL A 153 3.27 17.21 -41.26
CA VAL A 153 4.06 17.87 -42.30
C VAL A 153 4.06 16.96 -43.53
N LYS A 154 3.90 17.55 -44.69
CA LYS A 154 4.10 16.83 -45.97
C LYS A 154 5.57 16.45 -46.11
N SER A 155 5.84 15.18 -46.35
CA SER A 155 7.19 14.69 -46.58
C SER A 155 7.17 13.68 -47.72
N GLU A 156 7.88 13.95 -48.77
CA GLU A 156 8.02 13.02 -49.92
C GLU A 156 8.97 11.85 -49.59
N GLU A 157 9.79 12.01 -48.58
CA GLU A 157 10.82 11.02 -48.18
C GLU A 157 10.33 10.00 -47.14
N LYS A 158 9.25 10.30 -46.38
CA LYS A 158 8.78 9.44 -45.29
C LYS A 158 7.33 9.02 -45.52
N GLU A 159 7.05 7.76 -45.14
CA GLU A 159 5.72 7.19 -45.19
C GLU A 159 4.79 7.86 -44.16
N ASN A 160 3.48 7.80 -44.42
CA ASN A 160 2.48 8.36 -43.52
C ASN A 160 2.60 7.76 -42.09
N GLY A 161 2.56 8.63 -41.09
CA GLY A 161 2.65 8.26 -39.69
C GLY A 161 4.06 8.11 -39.16
N LYS A 162 5.11 8.24 -40.00
CA LYS A 162 6.49 8.23 -39.52
C LYS A 162 6.92 9.60 -38.96
N ILE A 163 7.85 9.57 -37.99
CA ILE A 163 8.42 10.77 -37.39
C ILE A 163 9.31 11.49 -38.42
N VAL A 164 9.00 12.74 -38.72
CA VAL A 164 9.79 13.60 -39.59
C VAL A 164 10.87 14.33 -38.82
N GLN A 165 10.48 14.96 -37.72
CA GLN A 165 11.37 15.78 -36.91
C GLN A 165 10.99 15.72 -35.43
N VAL A 166 11.99 15.72 -34.54
CA VAL A 166 11.83 15.88 -33.11
C VAL A 166 11.91 17.35 -32.75
N LEU A 167 10.80 17.91 -32.26
CA LEU A 167 10.70 19.31 -31.85
C LEU A 167 11.21 19.47 -30.41
N GLN A 168 10.90 18.51 -29.53
CA GLN A 168 11.34 18.51 -28.17
C GLN A 168 11.63 17.07 -27.72
N GLN A 169 12.79 16.86 -27.08
CA GLN A 169 13.23 15.55 -26.62
C GLN A 169 12.36 15.04 -25.49
N GLY A 170 11.91 13.78 -25.55
CA GLY A 170 11.26 13.07 -24.47
C GLY A 170 12.24 12.43 -23.50
N TYR A 171 11.81 12.23 -22.27
CA TYR A 171 12.61 11.58 -21.23
C TYR A 171 11.78 10.59 -20.43
N LYS A 172 12.41 9.50 -20.04
CA LYS A 172 11.86 8.49 -19.12
C LYS A 172 12.76 8.34 -17.89
N TYR A 173 12.16 8.01 -16.74
CA TYR A 173 12.85 7.73 -15.49
C TYR A 173 12.51 6.32 -15.02
N LYS A 174 13.51 5.45 -14.97
CA LYS A 174 13.33 4.04 -14.56
C LYS A 174 12.15 3.35 -15.29
N GLY A 175 12.02 3.58 -16.58
CA GLY A 175 10.96 2.99 -17.42
C GLY A 175 9.63 3.76 -17.43
N ARG A 176 9.40 4.74 -16.53
CA ARG A 176 8.23 5.60 -16.53
C ARG A 176 8.48 6.86 -17.36
N VAL A 177 7.56 7.19 -18.25
CA VAL A 177 7.65 8.40 -19.07
C VAL A 177 7.45 9.63 -18.20
N LEU A 178 8.46 10.50 -18.13
CA LEU A 178 8.40 11.81 -17.47
C LEU A 178 7.72 12.83 -18.38
N ARG A 179 8.16 12.86 -19.64
CA ARG A 179 7.65 13.73 -20.68
C ARG A 179 7.78 13.02 -22.02
N PRO A 180 6.67 12.88 -22.80
CA PRO A 180 6.75 12.33 -24.14
C PRO A 180 7.56 13.25 -25.06
N ALA A 181 8.21 12.68 -26.07
CA ALA A 181 8.85 13.46 -27.08
C ALA A 181 7.81 14.16 -27.98
N MET A 182 7.99 15.44 -28.19
CA MET A 182 7.15 16.20 -29.15
C MET A 182 7.72 16.06 -30.55
N VAL A 183 6.93 15.50 -31.46
CA VAL A 183 7.37 15.16 -32.81
C VAL A 183 6.41 15.71 -33.87
N SER A 184 6.93 15.93 -35.05
CA SER A 184 6.13 16.09 -36.26
C SER A 184 6.08 14.78 -37.04
N ILE A 185 4.92 14.40 -37.54
CA ILE A 185 4.70 13.19 -38.32
C ILE A 185 4.42 13.50 -39.80
N ALA A 186 4.80 12.58 -40.66
CA ALA A 186 4.49 12.67 -42.07
C ALA A 186 3.00 12.44 -42.35
N LYS A 187 2.39 13.29 -43.15
CA LYS A 187 1.06 13.10 -43.72
C LYS A 187 1.11 13.50 -45.20
N ASN A 188 1.13 12.49 -46.03
CA ASN A 188 1.11 12.63 -47.51
C ASN A 188 -0.32 12.30 -47.96
N ASP A 189 -1.08 13.35 -48.25
CA ASP A 189 -2.40 13.27 -48.91
C ASP A 189 -2.22 13.36 -50.43
#